data_961ba9bb8261102632812437e4b46579
#
_entry.id   961ba9bb8261102632812437e4b46579
#
_cell.length_a   1.000
_cell.length_b   1.000
_cell.length_c   1.000
_cell.angle_alpha   90.00
_cell.angle_beta   90.00
_cell.angle_gamma   90.00
#
_symmetry.space_group_name_H-M   'P 1'
#
loop_
_entity.id
_entity.type
_entity.pdbx_description
1 polymer ?
#
loop_
_entity_poly.entity_id
_entity_poly.type
_entity_poly.pdbx_seq_one_letter_code
_entity_poly.pdbx_strand_id
1 'polypeptide(L)'
;MDFRDSPDEAAFRERLRSWLSVHAKQYSGSGDEYWERMADWHRALYDNGFFGLSWPRDYGGQELPPLYDVIVDEELVRAGAPPRPSVGYLVYGIGRHADDELRKRFLPGIINGSERWCQGFSEPGAGSDLASLTTTATREGDTYVVDGHKIWTSYSDVADWCLLLARTDPEAKRHRGLSAFILEMKQPGVQQRPLRMMNGVTNEFGQVFFDGAKVPADRMVGAPGEGWAVAMTVVGHEREPSTLGYAARYGKLVRNLFARNDGPVSEELAWAAVQSEMLTHHVRRRLSEQLDGVSHGPEGSLDKLLMTWVEQSVGHAALAVTGTRDPDLLSAYLYSRAQSVMGGTSQIQKNIIASRILGLGV
;
A
#
# COMPACT_ATOMS: atom_id res chain seq x y z
N MET A 1 -22.19 14.03 -13.18
CA MET A 1 -20.74 13.78 -12.94
C MET A 1 -19.99 14.28 -14.16
N ASP A 2 -19.17 15.30 -14.03
CA ASP A 2 -18.28 15.80 -15.10
C ASP A 2 -16.86 15.28 -14.80
N PHE A 3 -16.26 14.57 -15.73
CA PHE A 3 -14.91 14.00 -15.58
C PHE A 3 -13.85 14.78 -16.34
N ARG A 4 -14.19 15.97 -16.82
CA ARG A 4 -13.21 16.89 -17.43
C ARG A 4 -12.45 17.60 -16.33
N ASP A 5 -11.15 17.75 -16.54
CA ASP A 5 -10.34 18.55 -15.63
C ASP A 5 -10.86 20.02 -15.58
N SER A 6 -10.91 20.58 -14.40
CA SER A 6 -11.04 22.02 -14.22
C SER A 6 -9.79 22.75 -14.78
N PRO A 7 -9.80 24.07 -14.95
CA PRO A 7 -8.61 24.81 -15.40
C PRO A 7 -7.38 24.57 -14.52
N ASP A 8 -7.54 24.49 -13.20
CA ASP A 8 -6.45 24.26 -12.26
C ASP A 8 -5.89 22.83 -12.34
N GLU A 9 -6.77 21.84 -12.46
CA GLU A 9 -6.42 20.43 -12.67
C GLU A 9 -5.70 20.22 -14.00
N ALA A 10 -6.19 20.86 -15.08
CA ALA A 10 -5.55 20.81 -16.38
C ALA A 10 -4.15 21.45 -16.36
N ALA A 11 -3.99 22.57 -15.67
CA ALA A 11 -2.68 23.23 -15.50
C ALA A 11 -1.72 22.35 -14.67
N PHE A 12 -2.21 21.73 -13.60
CA PHE A 12 -1.43 20.78 -12.80
C PHE A 12 -0.99 19.57 -13.63
N ARG A 13 -1.91 18.97 -14.38
CA ARG A 13 -1.63 17.84 -15.28
C ARG A 13 -0.56 18.18 -16.32
N GLU A 14 -0.64 19.35 -16.93
CA GLU A 14 0.35 19.78 -17.92
C GLU A 14 1.73 20.03 -17.29
N ARG A 15 1.80 20.62 -16.10
CA ARG A 15 3.05 20.78 -15.33
C ARG A 15 3.68 19.41 -15.04
N LEU A 16 2.88 18.45 -14.58
CA LEU A 16 3.34 17.08 -14.31
C LEU A 16 3.83 16.38 -15.58
N ARG A 17 3.09 16.49 -16.70
CA ARG A 17 3.48 15.93 -18.00
C ARG A 17 4.82 16.44 -18.46
N SER A 18 4.99 17.76 -18.41
CA SER A 18 6.23 18.41 -18.81
C SER A 18 7.40 17.90 -17.97
N TRP A 19 7.23 17.79 -16.66
CA TRP A 19 8.25 17.26 -15.77
C TRP A 19 8.56 15.77 -16.05
N LEU A 20 7.54 14.93 -16.21
CA LEU A 20 7.69 13.51 -16.51
C LEU A 20 8.38 13.25 -17.86
N SER A 21 8.15 14.10 -18.86
CA SER A 21 8.77 13.95 -20.18
C SER A 21 10.31 13.99 -20.12
N VAL A 22 10.86 14.69 -19.13
CA VAL A 22 12.31 14.83 -18.91
C VAL A 22 12.82 13.79 -17.91
N HIS A 23 12.08 13.53 -16.83
CA HIS A 23 12.60 12.82 -15.66
C HIS A 23 12.18 11.34 -15.55
N ALA A 24 11.06 10.90 -16.15
CA ALA A 24 10.51 9.58 -15.90
C ALA A 24 11.48 8.42 -16.20
N LYS A 25 12.25 8.53 -17.29
CA LYS A 25 13.12 7.45 -17.77
C LYS A 25 14.29 7.14 -16.83
N GLN A 26 14.81 8.11 -16.09
CA GLN A 26 15.96 7.92 -15.21
C GLN A 26 15.64 7.05 -13.98
N TYR A 27 14.37 6.98 -13.60
CA TYR A 27 13.91 6.20 -12.45
C TYR A 27 13.34 4.82 -12.85
N SER A 28 13.19 4.56 -14.14
CA SER A 28 12.68 3.28 -14.66
C SER A 28 13.79 2.24 -14.68
N GLY A 29 13.41 0.96 -14.50
CA GLY A 29 14.33 -0.17 -14.60
C GLY A 29 14.38 -1.02 -13.33
N SER A 30 15.10 -2.14 -13.42
CA SER A 30 15.36 -3.11 -12.35
C SER A 30 16.88 -3.18 -12.08
N GLY A 31 17.29 -4.01 -11.13
CA GLY A 31 18.71 -4.27 -10.80
C GLY A 31 19.09 -3.85 -9.39
N ASP A 32 20.39 -3.91 -9.08
CA ASP A 32 20.91 -3.80 -7.72
C ASP A 32 20.64 -2.44 -7.06
N GLU A 33 20.57 -1.36 -7.84
CA GLU A 33 20.27 0.00 -7.36
C GLU A 33 18.76 0.34 -7.36
N TYR A 34 17.90 -0.67 -7.43
CA TYR A 34 16.44 -0.42 -7.53
C TYR A 34 15.92 0.42 -6.35
N TRP A 35 16.34 0.09 -5.13
CA TRP A 35 15.86 0.76 -3.92
C TRP A 35 16.38 2.18 -3.75
N GLU A 36 17.62 2.44 -4.17
CA GLU A 36 18.18 3.79 -4.22
C GLU A 36 17.39 4.65 -5.22
N ARG A 37 17.16 4.13 -6.43
CA ARG A 37 16.36 4.85 -7.43
C ARG A 37 14.93 5.09 -6.97
N MET A 38 14.30 4.15 -6.24
CA MET A 38 12.95 4.36 -5.70
C MET A 38 12.92 5.40 -4.58
N ALA A 39 13.97 5.49 -3.76
CA ALA A 39 14.11 6.55 -2.77
C ALA A 39 14.28 7.92 -3.43
N ASP A 40 15.13 7.99 -4.47
CA ASP A 40 15.32 9.22 -5.24
C ASP A 40 14.06 9.62 -6.01
N TRP A 41 13.31 8.64 -6.53
CA TRP A 41 12.00 8.86 -7.15
C TRP A 41 11.00 9.45 -6.16
N HIS A 42 10.90 8.90 -4.95
CA HIS A 42 10.06 9.42 -3.88
C HIS A 42 10.38 10.88 -3.60
N ARG A 43 11.66 11.16 -3.37
CA ARG A 43 12.15 12.52 -3.10
C ARG A 43 11.87 13.46 -4.25
N ALA A 44 12.09 13.03 -5.49
CA ALA A 44 11.83 13.83 -6.68
C ALA A 44 10.35 14.19 -6.84
N LEU A 45 9.43 13.26 -6.57
CA LEU A 45 7.98 13.55 -6.55
C LEU A 45 7.62 14.56 -5.46
N TYR A 46 8.17 14.39 -4.26
CA TYR A 46 7.91 15.28 -3.12
C TYR A 46 8.45 16.70 -3.40
N ASP A 47 9.71 16.83 -3.80
CA ASP A 47 10.38 18.11 -4.03
C ASP A 47 9.73 18.93 -5.16
N ASN A 48 9.09 18.27 -6.12
CA ASN A 48 8.37 18.92 -7.21
C ASN A 48 6.86 19.11 -6.94
N GLY A 49 6.40 18.79 -5.73
CA GLY A 49 5.00 18.99 -5.31
C GLY A 49 4.02 18.03 -5.98
N PHE A 50 4.44 16.79 -6.28
CA PHE A 50 3.62 15.72 -6.87
C PHE A 50 3.35 14.57 -5.89
N PHE A 51 3.60 14.77 -4.60
CA PHE A 51 3.41 13.77 -3.57
C PHE A 51 2.74 14.36 -2.31
N GLY A 52 1.94 13.55 -1.60
CA GLY A 52 1.22 13.98 -0.40
C GLY A 52 0.11 14.99 -0.68
N LEU A 53 -0.50 14.94 -1.87
CA LEU A 53 -1.39 15.99 -2.35
C LEU A 53 -2.67 16.09 -1.51
N SER A 54 -3.36 14.98 -1.25
CA SER A 54 -4.62 14.96 -0.51
C SER A 54 -4.47 14.78 1.01
N TRP A 55 -3.24 14.61 1.52
CA TRP A 55 -3.04 14.41 2.95
C TRP A 55 -3.23 15.70 3.74
N PRO A 56 -3.69 15.60 5.02
CA PRO A 56 -3.85 16.76 5.88
C PRO A 56 -2.55 17.56 6.04
N ARG A 57 -2.67 18.87 6.11
CA ARG A 57 -1.51 19.77 6.35
C ARG A 57 -0.80 19.46 7.66
N ASP A 58 -1.57 19.12 8.71
CA ASP A 58 -1.03 18.73 10.03
C ASP A 58 -0.17 17.46 9.95
N TYR A 59 -0.32 16.68 8.89
CA TYR A 59 0.50 15.50 8.62
C TYR A 59 1.60 15.77 7.57
N GLY A 60 1.76 17.03 7.14
CA GLY A 60 2.76 17.45 6.14
C GLY A 60 2.27 17.32 4.70
N GLY A 61 0.98 17.07 4.47
CA GLY A 61 0.36 17.05 3.15
C GLY A 61 0.00 18.44 2.62
N GLN A 62 -0.60 18.48 1.44
CA GLN A 62 -1.01 19.71 0.77
C GLN A 62 -2.50 20.03 0.89
N GLU A 63 -3.30 19.06 1.39
CA GLU A 63 -4.75 19.18 1.60
C GLU A 63 -5.52 19.54 0.32
N LEU A 64 -5.01 19.10 -0.82
CA LEU A 64 -5.68 19.23 -2.11
C LEU A 64 -6.79 18.17 -2.27
N PRO A 65 -7.77 18.41 -3.15
CA PRO A 65 -8.75 17.37 -3.47
C PRO A 65 -8.09 16.06 -3.93
N PRO A 66 -8.63 14.89 -3.54
CA PRO A 66 -8.07 13.56 -3.91
C PRO A 66 -7.91 13.34 -5.41
N LEU A 67 -8.62 14.11 -6.25
CA LEU A 67 -8.50 14.06 -7.69
C LEU A 67 -7.07 14.37 -8.17
N TYR A 68 -6.32 15.20 -7.46
CA TYR A 68 -4.92 15.48 -7.81
C TYR A 68 -4.02 14.25 -7.67
N ASP A 69 -4.26 13.38 -6.69
CA ASP A 69 -3.57 12.09 -6.58
C ASP A 69 -3.87 11.18 -7.78
N VAL A 70 -5.13 11.19 -8.24
CA VAL A 70 -5.56 10.45 -9.44
C VAL A 70 -4.83 10.94 -10.68
N ILE A 71 -4.77 12.26 -10.86
CA ILE A 71 -4.05 12.87 -11.99
C ILE A 71 -2.59 12.42 -11.99
N VAL A 72 -1.94 12.38 -10.82
CA VAL A 72 -0.57 11.88 -10.73
C VAL A 72 -0.48 10.44 -11.20
N ASP A 73 -1.32 9.55 -10.67
CA ASP A 73 -1.27 8.13 -11.04
C ASP A 73 -1.55 7.89 -12.53
N GLU A 74 -2.52 8.59 -13.12
CA GLU A 74 -2.80 8.50 -14.55
C GLU A 74 -1.60 8.95 -15.40
N GLU A 75 -0.95 10.05 -15.02
CA GLU A 75 0.17 10.59 -15.79
C GLU A 75 1.45 9.76 -15.61
N LEU A 76 1.69 9.20 -14.41
CA LEU A 76 2.78 8.24 -14.19
C LEU A 76 2.61 7.00 -15.08
N VAL A 77 1.41 6.43 -15.09
CA VAL A 77 1.09 5.29 -15.96
C VAL A 77 1.26 5.66 -17.43
N ARG A 78 0.77 6.81 -17.86
CA ARG A 78 0.91 7.29 -19.24
C ARG A 78 2.38 7.39 -19.65
N ALA A 79 3.20 8.00 -18.80
CA ALA A 79 4.63 8.20 -19.03
C ALA A 79 5.46 6.91 -18.95
N GLY A 80 4.93 5.83 -18.39
CA GLY A 80 5.70 4.61 -18.08
C GLY A 80 6.68 4.81 -16.93
N ALA A 81 6.40 5.77 -16.04
CA ALA A 81 7.17 6.05 -14.84
C ALA A 81 6.87 5.00 -13.75
N PRO A 82 7.75 4.87 -12.73
CA PRO A 82 7.44 4.08 -11.55
C PRO A 82 6.18 4.60 -10.84
N PRO A 83 5.45 3.73 -10.12
CA PRO A 83 4.30 4.16 -9.33
C PRO A 83 4.72 5.11 -8.19
N ARG A 84 3.74 5.81 -7.62
CA ARG A 84 3.97 6.54 -6.37
C ARG A 84 4.33 5.57 -5.24
N PRO A 85 5.22 5.95 -4.32
CA PRO A 85 5.46 5.18 -3.10
C PRO A 85 4.18 5.05 -2.27
N SER A 86 3.89 3.84 -1.80
CA SER A 86 2.71 3.56 -0.99
C SER A 86 3.07 3.70 0.50
N VAL A 87 3.03 4.92 1.03
CA VAL A 87 3.33 5.23 2.45
C VAL A 87 2.17 5.94 3.16
N GLY A 88 1.07 6.22 2.46
CA GLY A 88 -0.07 6.94 3.01
C GLY A 88 -0.65 6.28 4.26
N TYR A 89 -0.71 4.95 4.30
CA TYR A 89 -1.18 4.20 5.45
C TYR A 89 -0.36 4.48 6.74
N LEU A 90 0.96 4.69 6.61
CA LEU A 90 1.83 5.09 7.73
C LEU A 90 1.54 6.52 8.17
N VAL A 91 1.39 7.43 7.19
CA VAL A 91 1.08 8.85 7.46
C VAL A 91 -0.21 8.96 8.27
N TYR A 92 -1.26 8.28 7.87
CA TYR A 92 -2.52 8.28 8.62
C TYR A 92 -2.44 7.53 9.94
N GLY A 93 -1.74 6.40 9.99
CA GLY A 93 -1.54 5.62 11.21
C GLY A 93 -0.81 6.41 12.30
N ILE A 94 0.32 7.01 11.95
CA ILE A 94 1.12 7.82 12.88
C ILE A 94 0.44 9.18 13.11
N GLY A 95 -0.02 9.84 12.05
CA GLY A 95 -0.65 11.16 12.13
C GLY A 95 -1.86 11.20 13.07
N ARG A 96 -2.68 10.14 13.06
CA ARG A 96 -3.89 10.07 13.87
C ARG A 96 -3.66 9.64 15.32
N HIS A 97 -2.69 8.76 15.56
CA HIS A 97 -2.56 8.07 16.84
C HIS A 97 -1.31 8.45 17.66
N ALA A 98 -0.27 8.96 17.01
CA ALA A 98 0.93 9.40 17.71
C ALA A 98 0.74 10.78 18.37
N ASP A 99 1.52 11.03 19.40
CA ASP A 99 1.63 12.37 19.99
C ASP A 99 2.37 13.36 19.06
N ASP A 100 2.43 14.61 19.47
CA ASP A 100 3.02 15.68 18.67
C ASP A 100 4.52 15.49 18.44
N GLU A 101 5.25 14.93 19.41
CA GLU A 101 6.70 14.74 19.32
C GLU A 101 7.02 13.63 18.29
N LEU A 102 6.31 12.52 18.35
CA LEU A 102 6.44 11.45 17.36
C LEU A 102 6.03 11.91 15.95
N ARG A 103 4.93 12.66 15.84
CA ARG A 103 4.50 13.23 14.56
C ARG A 103 5.57 14.13 13.95
N LYS A 104 6.06 15.10 14.72
CA LYS A 104 7.13 16.02 14.28
C LYS A 104 8.41 15.30 13.89
N ARG A 105 8.75 14.24 14.63
CA ARG A 105 9.98 13.47 14.37
C ARG A 105 9.88 12.60 13.11
N PHE A 106 8.77 11.90 12.90
CA PHE A 106 8.72 10.82 11.93
C PHE A 106 7.95 11.14 10.63
N LEU A 107 6.87 11.94 10.68
CA LEU A 107 6.09 12.23 9.47
C LEU A 107 6.92 12.88 8.35
N PRO A 108 7.79 13.87 8.62
CA PRO A 108 8.59 14.48 7.56
C PRO A 108 9.45 13.47 6.80
N GLY A 109 10.11 12.53 7.52
CA GLY A 109 10.97 11.52 6.91
C GLY A 109 10.20 10.49 6.07
N ILE A 110 8.96 10.16 6.47
CA ILE A 110 8.07 9.31 5.68
C ILE A 110 7.65 10.03 4.39
N ILE A 111 7.23 11.28 4.51
CA ILE A 111 6.60 12.02 3.40
C ILE A 111 7.62 12.41 2.34
N ASN A 112 8.79 12.86 2.74
CA ASN A 112 9.86 13.26 1.81
C ASN A 112 10.74 12.10 1.32
N GLY A 113 10.52 10.87 1.83
CA GLY A 113 11.26 9.68 1.43
C GLY A 113 12.70 9.62 1.94
N SER A 114 13.07 10.45 2.93
CA SER A 114 14.42 10.39 3.54
C SER A 114 14.58 9.23 4.52
N GLU A 115 13.50 8.65 5.01
CA GLU A 115 13.48 7.46 5.86
C GLU A 115 12.62 6.37 5.23
N ARG A 116 13.13 5.14 5.26
CA ARG A 116 12.44 3.97 4.71
C ARG A 116 11.71 3.22 5.81
N TRP A 117 10.51 2.78 5.51
CA TRP A 117 9.61 2.19 6.50
C TRP A 117 9.08 0.83 6.04
N CYS A 118 8.89 -0.03 7.02
CA CYS A 118 8.14 -1.28 6.85
C CYS A 118 7.02 -1.39 7.90
N GLN A 119 6.15 -2.39 7.72
CA GLN A 119 5.03 -2.69 8.59
C GLN A 119 5.16 -4.11 9.14
N GLY A 120 5.36 -4.24 10.45
CA GLY A 120 5.52 -5.51 11.14
C GLY A 120 4.23 -5.95 11.83
N PHE A 121 3.23 -6.44 11.08
CA PHE A 121 1.94 -6.87 11.64
C PHE A 121 1.78 -8.38 11.62
N SER A 122 1.73 -8.99 10.44
CA SER A 122 1.46 -10.42 10.26
C SER A 122 2.54 -11.32 10.84
N GLU A 123 2.13 -12.50 11.33
CA GLU A 123 3.00 -13.57 11.81
C GLU A 123 2.70 -14.87 11.06
N PRO A 124 3.57 -15.88 11.09
CA PRO A 124 3.29 -17.18 10.48
C PRO A 124 1.96 -17.80 10.91
N GLY A 125 1.54 -17.59 12.18
CA GLY A 125 0.27 -18.06 12.74
C GLY A 125 -0.85 -17.01 12.80
N ALA A 126 -0.60 -15.74 12.43
CA ALA A 126 -1.55 -14.64 12.61
C ALA A 126 -1.55 -13.71 11.39
N GLY A 127 -2.34 -14.07 10.38
CA GLY A 127 -2.61 -13.25 9.19
C GLY A 127 -4.03 -12.69 9.23
N SER A 128 -5.02 -13.45 8.77
CA SER A 128 -6.43 -13.04 8.83
C SER A 128 -6.95 -12.84 10.26
N ASP A 129 -6.52 -13.68 11.21
CA ASP A 129 -6.74 -13.46 12.65
C ASP A 129 -5.55 -12.72 13.26
N LEU A 130 -5.33 -11.48 12.82
CA LEU A 130 -4.23 -10.64 13.28
C LEU A 130 -4.24 -10.42 14.80
N ALA A 131 -5.42 -10.43 15.43
CA ALA A 131 -5.55 -10.26 16.87
C ALA A 131 -4.92 -11.42 17.70
N SER A 132 -4.61 -12.55 17.06
CA SER A 132 -3.95 -13.71 17.67
C SER A 132 -2.42 -13.64 17.63
N LEU A 133 -1.83 -12.54 17.18
CA LEU A 133 -0.37 -12.36 17.14
C LEU A 133 0.29 -12.62 18.51
N THR A 134 1.50 -13.16 18.46
CA THR A 134 2.26 -13.65 19.61
C THR A 134 3.54 -12.88 19.88
N THR A 135 4.04 -12.06 18.95
CA THR A 135 5.16 -11.15 19.22
C THR A 135 4.86 -10.31 20.45
N THR A 136 5.74 -10.37 21.44
CA THR A 136 5.60 -9.66 22.72
C THR A 136 6.42 -8.39 22.75
N ALA A 137 6.00 -7.43 23.57
CA ALA A 137 6.77 -6.26 23.95
C ALA A 137 6.65 -6.09 25.47
N THR A 138 7.69 -6.50 26.20
CA THR A 138 7.73 -6.48 27.66
C THR A 138 8.39 -5.20 28.15
N ARG A 139 7.76 -4.47 29.05
CA ARG A 139 8.30 -3.21 29.55
C ARG A 139 9.41 -3.43 30.59
N GLU A 140 10.56 -2.82 30.35
CA GLU A 140 11.71 -2.77 31.28
C GLU A 140 12.13 -1.30 31.49
N GLY A 141 11.60 -0.68 32.54
CA GLY A 141 11.82 0.75 32.81
C GLY A 141 11.24 1.64 31.72
N ASP A 142 12.11 2.40 31.05
CA ASP A 142 11.73 3.32 29.96
C ASP A 142 11.89 2.69 28.55
N THR A 143 12.01 1.36 28.49
CA THR A 143 12.21 0.61 27.26
C THR A 143 11.24 -0.57 27.21
N TYR A 144 10.85 -0.97 26.00
CA TYR A 144 10.21 -2.25 25.75
C TYR A 144 11.20 -3.20 25.08
N VAL A 145 11.24 -4.44 25.55
CA VAL A 145 12.00 -5.55 24.94
C VAL A 145 11.05 -6.35 24.10
N VAL A 146 11.40 -6.50 22.83
CA VAL A 146 10.54 -7.15 21.80
C VAL A 146 11.12 -8.51 21.44
N ASP A 147 10.27 -9.54 21.53
CA ASP A 147 10.58 -10.91 21.13
C ASP A 147 9.48 -11.46 20.22
N GLY A 148 9.86 -12.06 19.09
CA GLY A 148 8.89 -12.65 18.17
C GLY A 148 9.33 -12.74 16.73
N HIS A 149 8.35 -12.99 15.86
CA HIS A 149 8.62 -13.24 14.44
C HIS A 149 7.50 -12.67 13.57
N LYS A 150 7.85 -11.72 12.72
CA LYS A 150 6.96 -11.15 11.69
C LYS A 150 7.28 -11.71 10.32
N ILE A 151 6.26 -11.83 9.47
CA ILE A 151 6.37 -12.33 8.10
C ILE A 151 5.57 -11.45 7.14
N TRP A 152 5.90 -11.52 5.86
CA TRP A 152 5.32 -10.70 4.80
C TRP A 152 5.56 -9.20 5.01
N THR A 153 6.68 -8.88 5.68
CA THR A 153 7.08 -7.50 5.95
C THR A 153 7.73 -6.92 4.71
N SER A 154 6.97 -6.10 3.98
CA SER A 154 7.46 -5.47 2.76
C SER A 154 8.64 -4.56 3.06
N TYR A 155 9.71 -4.68 2.25
CA TYR A 155 10.90 -3.82 2.28
C TYR A 155 11.68 -3.86 3.60
N SER A 156 11.54 -4.91 4.40
CA SER A 156 12.20 -5.02 5.71
C SER A 156 13.73 -4.98 5.63
N ASP A 157 14.31 -5.42 4.52
CA ASP A 157 15.76 -5.45 4.27
C ASP A 157 16.38 -4.07 4.08
N VAL A 158 15.60 -3.09 3.64
CA VAL A 158 16.06 -1.72 3.40
C VAL A 158 15.46 -0.69 4.35
N ALA A 159 14.50 -1.10 5.20
CA ALA A 159 13.82 -0.22 6.12
C ALA A 159 14.72 0.29 7.24
N ASP A 160 14.56 1.58 7.60
CA ASP A 160 15.15 2.19 8.77
C ASP A 160 14.25 1.99 10.00
N TRP A 161 12.93 2.05 9.78
CA TRP A 161 11.89 1.99 10.80
C TRP A 161 10.83 0.96 10.48
N CYS A 162 10.24 0.40 11.53
CA CYS A 162 9.09 -0.51 11.45
C CYS A 162 7.94 0.03 12.31
N LEU A 163 6.77 0.18 11.71
CA LEU A 163 5.54 0.28 12.50
C LEU A 163 5.16 -1.14 12.95
N LEU A 164 5.49 -1.45 14.19
CA LEU A 164 5.36 -2.79 14.77
C LEU A 164 4.08 -2.89 15.60
N LEU A 165 3.34 -3.99 15.43
CA LEU A 165 2.25 -4.37 16.32
C LEU A 165 2.72 -5.55 17.19
N ALA A 166 2.65 -5.38 18.53
CA ALA A 166 3.09 -6.38 19.48
C ALA A 166 2.14 -6.48 20.69
N ARG A 167 2.20 -7.59 21.41
CA ARG A 167 1.42 -7.85 22.61
C ARG A 167 2.14 -7.31 23.84
N THR A 168 1.55 -6.33 24.50
CA THR A 168 2.06 -5.74 25.74
C THR A 168 1.34 -6.27 26.98
N ASP A 169 0.13 -6.81 26.83
CA ASP A 169 -0.62 -7.42 27.91
C ASP A 169 -1.10 -8.83 27.49
N PRO A 170 -0.47 -9.89 28.00
CA PRO A 170 -0.84 -11.27 27.70
C PRO A 170 -2.16 -11.71 28.32
N GLU A 171 -2.62 -11.05 29.40
CA GLU A 171 -3.86 -11.38 30.11
C GLU A 171 -5.08 -10.74 29.45
N ALA A 172 -4.88 -9.65 28.69
CA ALA A 172 -5.97 -9.00 27.99
C ALA A 172 -6.46 -9.83 26.79
N LYS A 173 -7.78 -9.87 26.64
CA LYS A 173 -8.39 -10.66 25.56
C LYS A 173 -8.10 -10.07 24.18
N ARG A 174 -7.57 -10.94 23.27
CA ARG A 174 -7.39 -10.65 21.83
C ARG A 174 -6.73 -9.31 21.57
N HIS A 175 -7.45 -8.40 20.89
CA HIS A 175 -6.93 -7.10 20.42
C HIS A 175 -6.64 -6.08 21.53
N ARG A 176 -7.22 -6.24 22.74
CA ARG A 176 -7.04 -5.27 23.83
C ARG A 176 -5.64 -5.29 24.44
N GLY A 177 -4.89 -6.36 24.26
CA GLY A 177 -3.51 -6.49 24.75
C GLY A 177 -2.46 -6.04 23.74
N LEU A 178 -2.85 -5.43 22.62
CA LEU A 178 -1.94 -5.05 21.54
C LEU A 178 -1.58 -3.56 21.62
N SER A 179 -0.30 -3.26 21.42
CA SER A 179 0.22 -1.89 21.30
C SER A 179 1.02 -1.76 20.01
N ALA A 180 1.13 -0.54 19.49
CA ALA A 180 1.90 -0.24 18.29
C ALA A 180 3.15 0.59 18.67
N PHE A 181 4.26 0.33 17.96
CA PHE A 181 5.55 0.95 18.22
C PHE A 181 6.25 1.38 16.94
N ILE A 182 7.07 2.42 17.03
CA ILE A 182 8.06 2.77 16.01
C ILE A 182 9.39 2.14 16.41
N LEU A 183 9.74 1.01 15.78
CA LEU A 183 10.96 0.26 16.09
C LEU A 183 12.03 0.55 15.04
N GLU A 184 13.26 0.80 15.49
CA GLU A 184 14.44 0.94 14.64
C GLU A 184 14.86 -0.43 14.09
N MET A 185 14.99 -0.55 12.77
CA MET A 185 15.30 -1.84 12.13
C MET A 185 16.80 -2.20 12.19
N LYS A 186 17.65 -1.18 12.29
CA LYS A 186 19.12 -1.34 12.31
C LYS A 186 19.65 -1.32 13.74
N GLN A 187 19.35 -2.37 14.50
CA GLN A 187 19.80 -2.51 15.90
C GLN A 187 20.10 -3.97 16.25
N PRO A 188 20.85 -4.25 17.34
CA PRO A 188 20.97 -5.60 17.91
C PRO A 188 19.59 -6.18 18.25
N GLY A 189 19.44 -7.50 18.05
CA GLY A 189 18.16 -8.19 18.29
C GLY A 189 17.16 -8.11 17.15
N VAL A 190 17.49 -7.46 16.02
CA VAL A 190 16.65 -7.48 14.80
C VAL A 190 17.40 -8.23 13.70
N GLN A 191 16.82 -9.31 13.22
CA GLN A 191 17.34 -10.07 12.09
C GLN A 191 16.27 -10.14 10.98
N GLN A 192 16.68 -9.82 9.76
CA GLN A 192 15.84 -9.86 8.58
C GLN A 192 16.26 -10.98 7.66
N ARG A 193 15.29 -11.64 7.02
CA ARG A 193 15.54 -12.66 5.99
C ARG A 193 14.59 -12.45 4.82
N PRO A 194 15.10 -12.29 3.59
CA PRO A 194 14.25 -12.12 2.42
C PRO A 194 13.42 -13.39 2.16
N LEU A 195 12.23 -13.20 1.60
CA LEU A 195 11.37 -14.28 1.11
C LEU A 195 11.43 -14.33 -0.42
N ARG A 196 11.72 -15.51 -0.96
CA ARG A 196 11.63 -15.71 -2.41
C ARG A 196 10.17 -15.90 -2.80
N MET A 197 9.67 -14.99 -3.62
CA MET A 197 8.32 -15.05 -4.17
C MET A 197 8.22 -16.06 -5.33
N MET A 198 7.00 -16.46 -5.67
CA MET A 198 6.73 -17.41 -6.75
C MET A 198 7.21 -16.92 -8.14
N ASN A 199 7.24 -15.60 -8.36
CA ASN A 199 7.78 -14.97 -9.56
C ASN A 199 9.31 -14.81 -9.54
N GLY A 200 10.00 -15.32 -8.50
CA GLY A 200 11.46 -15.28 -8.35
C GLY A 200 12.00 -14.03 -7.66
N VAL A 201 11.19 -13.00 -7.42
CA VAL A 201 11.58 -11.78 -6.70
C VAL A 201 11.91 -12.10 -5.23
N THR A 202 12.96 -11.51 -4.71
CA THR A 202 13.48 -11.78 -3.34
C THR A 202 13.63 -10.54 -2.46
N ASN A 203 13.37 -9.36 -3.01
CA ASN A 203 13.62 -8.08 -2.34
C ASN A 203 12.33 -7.30 -1.99
N GLU A 204 11.17 -7.93 -2.04
CA GLU A 204 9.91 -7.26 -1.72
C GLU A 204 9.40 -7.63 -0.33
N PHE A 205 9.37 -8.93 0.00
CA PHE A 205 8.89 -9.41 1.30
C PHE A 205 10.01 -10.04 2.10
N GLY A 206 9.97 -9.84 3.41
CA GLY A 206 10.88 -10.47 4.35
C GLY A 206 10.20 -11.06 5.57
N GLN A 207 10.98 -11.86 6.29
CA GLN A 207 10.75 -12.25 7.67
C GLN A 207 11.60 -11.36 8.56
N VAL A 208 11.06 -10.95 9.69
CA VAL A 208 11.79 -10.18 10.71
C VAL A 208 11.69 -10.92 12.03
N PHE A 209 12.84 -11.29 12.56
CA PHE A 209 13.00 -11.94 13.87
C PHE A 209 13.43 -10.90 14.88
N PHE A 210 12.76 -10.87 16.01
CA PHE A 210 13.10 -10.05 17.16
C PHE A 210 13.56 -10.97 18.29
N ASP A 211 14.77 -10.72 18.80
CA ASP A 211 15.40 -11.44 19.90
C ASP A 211 16.03 -10.39 20.84
N GLY A 212 15.23 -9.91 21.78
CA GLY A 212 15.60 -8.84 22.69
C GLY A 212 15.75 -7.47 22.02
N ALA A 213 15.04 -7.20 20.92
CA ALA A 213 15.08 -5.90 20.25
C ALA A 213 14.47 -4.81 21.15
N LYS A 214 15.06 -3.61 21.18
CA LYS A 214 14.67 -2.56 22.12
C LYS A 214 13.90 -1.43 21.45
N VAL A 215 12.83 -1.00 22.11
CA VAL A 215 12.05 0.17 21.70
C VAL A 215 11.88 1.10 22.92
N PRO A 216 12.34 2.35 22.86
CA PRO A 216 12.04 3.35 23.87
C PRO A 216 10.53 3.49 24.10
N ALA A 217 10.11 3.66 25.36
CA ALA A 217 8.68 3.70 25.69
C ALA A 217 7.95 4.91 25.06
N ASP A 218 8.67 5.98 24.80
CA ASP A 218 8.19 7.17 24.11
C ASP A 218 7.99 6.99 22.60
N ARG A 219 8.35 5.82 22.04
CA ARG A 219 8.07 5.45 20.64
C ARG A 219 6.81 4.58 20.46
N MET A 220 5.96 4.52 21.49
CA MET A 220 4.64 3.89 21.37
C MET A 220 3.69 4.81 20.61
N VAL A 221 2.98 4.27 19.63
CA VAL A 221 1.96 4.97 18.85
C VAL A 221 0.60 4.72 19.50
N GLY A 222 -0.02 5.75 20.05
CA GLY A 222 -1.22 5.64 20.88
C GLY A 222 -0.90 5.23 22.32
N ALA A 223 -1.93 4.93 23.11
CA ALA A 223 -1.79 4.44 24.47
C ALA A 223 -1.57 2.91 24.52
N PRO A 224 -1.07 2.36 25.66
CA PRO A 224 -1.01 0.92 25.86
C PRO A 224 -2.37 0.26 25.63
N GLY A 225 -2.39 -0.81 24.82
CA GLY A 225 -3.62 -1.52 24.45
C GLY A 225 -4.39 -0.93 23.26
N GLU A 226 -3.98 0.21 22.71
CA GLU A 226 -4.63 0.85 21.54
C GLU A 226 -4.03 0.43 20.20
N GLY A 227 -3.06 -0.48 20.17
CA GLY A 227 -2.42 -0.94 18.92
C GLY A 227 -3.39 -1.45 17.88
N TRP A 228 -4.52 -2.02 18.31
CA TRP A 228 -5.56 -2.45 17.38
C TRP A 228 -6.22 -1.28 16.64
N ALA A 229 -6.48 -0.17 17.30
CA ALA A 229 -7.01 1.03 16.65
C ALA A 229 -6.03 1.60 15.63
N VAL A 230 -4.73 1.62 15.96
CA VAL A 230 -3.65 1.99 15.04
C VAL A 230 -3.66 1.07 13.82
N ALA A 231 -3.66 -0.26 14.05
CA ALA A 231 -3.67 -1.25 12.98
C ALA A 231 -4.90 -1.10 12.05
N MET A 232 -6.09 -0.84 12.60
CA MET A 232 -7.30 -0.64 11.78
C MET A 232 -7.25 0.64 10.97
N THR A 233 -6.64 1.71 11.46
CA THR A 233 -6.40 2.92 10.68
C THR A 233 -5.46 2.63 9.52
N VAL A 234 -4.32 1.98 9.79
CA VAL A 234 -3.32 1.60 8.77
C VAL A 234 -3.95 0.74 7.68
N VAL A 235 -4.59 -0.38 8.04
CA VAL A 235 -5.22 -1.31 7.08
C VAL A 235 -6.40 -0.65 6.34
N GLY A 236 -7.10 0.29 6.99
CA GLY A 236 -8.15 1.09 6.35
C GLY A 236 -7.61 1.91 5.19
N HIS A 237 -6.52 2.61 5.40
CA HIS A 237 -5.89 3.49 4.40
C HIS A 237 -5.07 2.74 3.33
N GLU A 238 -4.68 1.49 3.56
CA GLU A 238 -4.17 0.61 2.49
C GLU A 238 -5.20 0.31 1.38
N ARG A 239 -6.49 0.53 1.66
CA ARG A 239 -7.63 0.24 0.77
C ARG A 239 -8.26 1.49 0.19
N GLU A 240 -7.66 2.65 0.38
CA GLU A 240 -8.18 3.90 -0.14
C GLU A 240 -8.07 4.01 -1.66
N PRO A 241 -8.81 4.98 -2.25
CA PRO A 241 -8.83 5.23 -3.70
C PRO A 241 -7.48 5.62 -4.32
N SER A 242 -6.41 5.77 -3.54
CA SER A 242 -5.03 5.79 -4.07
C SER A 242 -4.69 4.50 -4.84
N THR A 243 -5.50 3.47 -4.71
CA THR A 243 -5.59 2.33 -5.63
C THR A 243 -6.11 2.71 -7.03
N LEU A 244 -6.44 3.97 -7.28
CA LEU A 244 -6.86 4.50 -8.58
C LEU A 244 -5.80 4.36 -9.67
N GLY A 245 -4.55 4.46 -9.31
CA GLY A 245 -3.45 4.17 -10.22
C GLY A 245 -3.51 2.76 -10.81
N TYR A 246 -4.09 1.81 -10.09
CA TYR A 246 -4.30 0.45 -10.62
C TYR A 246 -5.30 0.43 -11.78
N ALA A 247 -6.39 1.20 -11.73
CA ALA A 247 -7.34 1.27 -12.84
C ALA A 247 -6.68 1.79 -14.12
N ALA A 248 -5.90 2.87 -14.03
CA ALA A 248 -5.14 3.40 -15.16
C ALA A 248 -4.11 2.38 -15.68
N ARG A 249 -3.41 1.68 -14.77
CA ARG A 249 -2.42 0.65 -15.10
C ARG A 249 -3.04 -0.54 -15.84
N TYR A 250 -4.14 -1.08 -15.34
CA TYR A 250 -4.82 -2.21 -15.98
C TYR A 250 -5.44 -1.80 -17.33
N GLY A 251 -6.05 -0.62 -17.42
CA GLY A 251 -6.55 -0.08 -18.67
C GLY A 251 -5.45 0.08 -19.74
N LYS A 252 -4.27 0.58 -19.36
CA LYS A 252 -3.11 0.64 -20.25
C LYS A 252 -2.65 -0.76 -20.69
N LEU A 253 -2.54 -1.69 -19.74
CA LEU A 253 -2.11 -3.05 -20.03
C LEU A 253 -3.07 -3.77 -20.97
N VAL A 254 -4.37 -3.66 -20.74
CA VAL A 254 -5.41 -4.23 -21.63
C VAL A 254 -5.30 -3.66 -23.03
N ARG A 255 -5.16 -2.33 -23.19
CA ARG A 255 -4.94 -1.72 -24.52
C ARG A 255 -3.68 -2.26 -25.20
N ASN A 256 -2.59 -2.44 -24.47
CA ASN A 256 -1.35 -3.02 -25.00
C ASN A 256 -1.54 -4.49 -25.41
N LEU A 257 -2.35 -5.26 -24.67
CA LEU A 257 -2.66 -6.65 -25.02
C LEU A 257 -3.48 -6.72 -26.32
N PHE A 258 -4.48 -5.84 -26.49
CA PHE A 258 -5.21 -5.73 -27.77
C PHE A 258 -4.29 -5.39 -28.95
N ALA A 259 -3.36 -4.46 -28.76
CA ALA A 259 -2.40 -4.05 -29.80
C ALA A 259 -1.40 -5.17 -30.16
N ARG A 260 -1.20 -6.15 -29.27
CA ARG A 260 -0.29 -7.31 -29.48
C ARG A 260 -1.04 -8.57 -29.92
N ASN A 261 -2.35 -8.53 -29.96
CA ASN A 261 -3.18 -9.68 -30.31
C ASN A 261 -3.41 -9.73 -31.82
N ASP A 262 -2.70 -10.62 -32.52
CA ASP A 262 -2.80 -10.80 -33.96
C ASP A 262 -3.93 -11.79 -34.38
N GLY A 263 -4.62 -12.38 -33.39
CA GLY A 263 -5.67 -13.39 -33.60
C GLY A 263 -7.07 -12.91 -33.20
N PRO A 264 -8.05 -13.82 -33.18
CA PRO A 264 -9.35 -13.55 -32.60
C PRO A 264 -9.25 -13.12 -31.14
N VAL A 265 -10.14 -12.23 -30.71
CA VAL A 265 -10.21 -11.81 -29.30
C VAL A 265 -10.68 -13.00 -28.48
N SER A 266 -9.84 -13.44 -27.52
CA SER A 266 -10.20 -14.50 -26.59
C SER A 266 -11.19 -14.01 -25.54
N GLU A 267 -11.89 -14.95 -24.89
CA GLU A 267 -12.81 -14.65 -23.80
C GLU A 267 -12.09 -13.93 -22.65
N GLU A 268 -10.87 -14.38 -22.29
CA GLU A 268 -10.05 -13.78 -21.25
C GLU A 268 -9.71 -12.31 -21.54
N LEU A 269 -9.34 -12.00 -22.79
CA LEU A 269 -9.02 -10.63 -23.20
C LEU A 269 -10.28 -9.76 -23.22
N ALA A 270 -11.41 -10.28 -23.68
CA ALA A 270 -12.68 -9.56 -23.66
C ALA A 270 -13.14 -9.27 -22.22
N TRP A 271 -13.08 -10.26 -21.33
CA TRP A 271 -13.42 -10.08 -19.92
C TRP A 271 -12.49 -9.10 -19.21
N ALA A 272 -11.19 -9.18 -19.44
CA ALA A 272 -10.23 -8.24 -18.88
C ALA A 272 -10.55 -6.80 -19.29
N ALA A 273 -10.98 -6.57 -20.53
CA ALA A 273 -11.40 -5.26 -21.01
C ALA A 273 -12.65 -4.76 -20.25
N VAL A 274 -13.69 -5.57 -20.19
CA VAL A 274 -14.94 -5.21 -19.48
C VAL A 274 -14.66 -4.90 -18.01
N GLN A 275 -13.92 -5.77 -17.31
CA GLN A 275 -13.62 -5.60 -15.89
C GLN A 275 -12.73 -4.39 -15.62
N SER A 276 -11.77 -4.11 -16.50
CA SER A 276 -10.91 -2.92 -16.38
C SER A 276 -11.70 -1.62 -16.53
N GLU A 277 -12.66 -1.57 -17.44
CA GLU A 277 -13.57 -0.42 -17.59
C GLU A 277 -14.53 -0.31 -16.38
N MET A 278 -15.07 -1.43 -15.89
CA MET A 278 -15.88 -1.44 -14.66
C MET A 278 -15.08 -0.88 -13.47
N LEU A 279 -13.82 -1.27 -13.30
CA LEU A 279 -12.97 -0.73 -12.25
C LEU A 279 -12.76 0.78 -12.43
N THR A 280 -12.49 1.24 -13.64
CA THR A 280 -12.30 2.66 -13.94
C THR A 280 -13.54 3.48 -13.56
N HIS A 281 -14.73 3.02 -13.92
CA HIS A 281 -15.98 3.70 -13.57
C HIS A 281 -16.29 3.62 -12.07
N HIS A 282 -16.04 2.49 -11.43
CA HIS A 282 -16.20 2.33 -10.00
C HIS A 282 -15.32 3.32 -9.23
N VAL A 283 -14.07 3.42 -9.59
CA VAL A 283 -13.10 4.34 -9.04
C VAL A 283 -13.56 5.80 -9.18
N ARG A 284 -13.99 6.20 -10.37
CA ARG A 284 -14.49 7.56 -10.61
C ARG A 284 -15.74 7.87 -9.78
N ARG A 285 -16.63 6.90 -9.59
CA ARG A 285 -17.77 7.04 -8.70
C ARG A 285 -17.33 7.26 -7.25
N ARG A 286 -16.40 6.43 -6.75
CA ARG A 286 -15.86 6.54 -5.38
C ARG A 286 -15.21 7.90 -5.14
N LEU A 287 -14.46 8.39 -6.13
CA LEU A 287 -13.86 9.72 -6.09
C LEU A 287 -14.92 10.83 -6.02
N SER A 288 -15.96 10.75 -6.83
CA SER A 288 -17.06 11.73 -6.78
C SER A 288 -17.78 11.73 -5.44
N GLU A 289 -18.04 10.55 -4.87
CA GLU A 289 -18.63 10.41 -3.53
C GLU A 289 -17.74 11.10 -2.48
N GLN A 290 -16.41 10.93 -2.57
CA GLN A 290 -15.47 11.55 -1.66
C GLN A 290 -15.40 13.08 -1.82
N LEU A 291 -15.45 13.59 -3.05
CA LEU A 291 -15.51 15.02 -3.32
C LEU A 291 -16.81 15.66 -2.81
N ASP A 292 -17.91 14.90 -2.80
CA ASP A 292 -19.19 15.29 -2.21
C ASP A 292 -19.23 15.13 -0.66
N GLY A 293 -18.11 14.82 -0.04
CA GLY A 293 -17.96 14.68 1.42
C GLY A 293 -18.46 13.36 2.01
N VAL A 294 -18.72 12.35 1.17
CA VAL A 294 -19.09 11.01 1.64
C VAL A 294 -17.87 10.31 2.21
N SER A 295 -17.91 10.04 3.50
CA SER A 295 -16.84 9.26 4.18
C SER A 295 -16.90 7.80 3.75
N HIS A 296 -15.74 7.25 3.41
CA HIS A 296 -15.60 5.85 3.04
C HIS A 296 -15.21 5.01 4.25
N GLY A 297 -15.89 3.91 4.43
CA GLY A 297 -15.68 2.96 5.52
C GLY A 297 -15.47 1.52 4.97
N PRO A 298 -16.42 0.61 5.23
CA PRO A 298 -16.31 -0.78 4.79
C PRO A 298 -16.32 -0.95 3.26
N GLU A 299 -16.70 0.08 2.50
CA GLU A 299 -16.73 0.10 1.03
C GLU A 299 -15.32 -0.12 0.41
N GLY A 300 -14.24 0.24 1.11
CA GLY A 300 -12.88 -0.12 0.70
C GLY A 300 -12.67 -1.63 0.51
N SER A 301 -13.53 -2.46 1.13
CA SER A 301 -13.54 -3.90 0.88
C SER A 301 -14.09 -4.28 -0.50
N LEU A 302 -15.05 -3.51 -1.04
CA LEU A 302 -15.53 -3.66 -2.43
C LEU A 302 -14.43 -3.25 -3.40
N ASP A 303 -13.78 -2.12 -3.14
CA ASP A 303 -12.70 -1.58 -3.97
C ASP A 303 -11.59 -2.61 -4.10
N LYS A 304 -11.11 -3.16 -2.98
CA LYS A 304 -10.06 -4.18 -2.93
C LYS A 304 -10.46 -5.48 -3.63
N LEU A 305 -11.68 -5.95 -3.42
CA LEU A 305 -12.16 -7.18 -4.02
C LEU A 305 -12.26 -7.07 -5.55
N LEU A 306 -12.83 -5.95 -6.05
CA LEU A 306 -12.93 -5.66 -7.48
C LEU A 306 -11.54 -5.54 -8.11
N MET A 307 -10.64 -4.78 -7.49
CA MET A 307 -9.25 -4.65 -7.95
C MET A 307 -8.57 -6.03 -8.08
N THR A 308 -8.72 -6.89 -7.06
CA THR A 308 -8.16 -8.25 -7.08
C THR A 308 -8.66 -9.06 -8.28
N TRP A 309 -9.95 -9.01 -8.57
CA TRP A 309 -10.53 -9.72 -9.72
C TRP A 309 -10.01 -9.20 -11.05
N VAL A 310 -9.95 -7.87 -11.19
CA VAL A 310 -9.45 -7.24 -12.41
C VAL A 310 -8.00 -7.60 -12.65
N GLU A 311 -7.13 -7.50 -11.64
CA GLU A 311 -5.72 -7.85 -11.77
C GLU A 311 -5.53 -9.30 -12.22
N GLN A 312 -6.25 -10.23 -11.60
CA GLN A 312 -6.16 -11.65 -11.97
C GLN A 312 -6.70 -11.91 -13.37
N SER A 313 -7.78 -11.23 -13.77
CA SER A 313 -8.33 -11.35 -15.13
C SER A 313 -7.38 -10.81 -16.20
N VAL A 314 -6.77 -9.64 -15.93
CA VAL A 314 -5.75 -9.05 -16.83
C VAL A 314 -4.51 -9.95 -16.92
N GLY A 315 -4.12 -10.61 -15.81
CA GLY A 315 -3.06 -11.60 -15.82
C GLY A 315 -3.39 -12.82 -16.70
N HIS A 316 -4.61 -13.34 -16.65
CA HIS A 316 -5.05 -14.44 -17.52
C HIS A 316 -5.07 -13.99 -19.01
N ALA A 317 -5.58 -12.79 -19.29
CA ALA A 317 -5.56 -12.24 -20.64
C ALA A 317 -4.13 -12.05 -21.18
N ALA A 318 -3.21 -11.64 -20.33
CA ALA A 318 -1.79 -11.52 -20.69
C ALA A 318 -1.22 -12.87 -21.13
N LEU A 319 -1.48 -13.95 -20.37
CA LEU A 319 -1.05 -15.29 -20.74
C LEU A 319 -1.75 -15.82 -22.00
N ALA A 320 -3.04 -15.51 -22.21
CA ALA A 320 -3.76 -15.90 -23.40
C ALA A 320 -3.16 -15.27 -24.67
N VAL A 321 -2.73 -14.00 -24.60
CA VAL A 321 -2.13 -13.28 -25.74
C VAL A 321 -0.66 -13.63 -25.95
N THR A 322 0.15 -13.73 -24.87
CA THR A 322 1.61 -13.85 -24.99
C THR A 322 2.17 -15.22 -24.62
N GLY A 323 1.36 -16.08 -24.03
CA GLY A 323 1.85 -17.30 -23.40
C GLY A 323 2.83 -16.95 -22.26
N THR A 324 3.85 -17.78 -22.09
CA THR A 324 4.94 -17.56 -21.10
C THR A 324 6.18 -16.88 -21.71
N ARG A 325 6.06 -16.35 -22.94
CA ARG A 325 7.21 -15.77 -23.67
C ARG A 325 7.60 -14.37 -23.19
N ASP A 326 6.69 -13.68 -22.51
CA ASP A 326 6.95 -12.36 -21.93
C ASP A 326 7.22 -12.53 -20.44
N PRO A 327 8.48 -12.42 -19.98
CA PRO A 327 8.83 -12.68 -18.58
C PRO A 327 8.20 -11.67 -17.62
N ASP A 328 8.01 -10.42 -18.03
CA ASP A 328 7.45 -9.38 -17.17
C ASP A 328 5.94 -9.64 -16.96
N LEU A 329 5.22 -9.99 -18.01
CA LEU A 329 3.80 -10.35 -17.92
C LEU A 329 3.59 -11.65 -17.15
N LEU A 330 4.48 -12.63 -17.32
CA LEU A 330 4.46 -13.86 -16.53
C LEU A 330 4.72 -13.56 -15.05
N SER A 331 5.72 -12.74 -14.74
CA SER A 331 6.01 -12.30 -13.36
C SER A 331 4.81 -11.57 -12.74
N ALA A 332 4.17 -10.67 -13.47
CA ALA A 332 2.98 -9.97 -13.01
C ALA A 332 1.79 -10.93 -12.77
N TYR A 333 1.60 -11.92 -13.65
CA TYR A 333 0.60 -12.97 -13.45
C TYR A 333 0.83 -13.75 -12.15
N LEU A 334 2.06 -14.22 -11.92
CA LEU A 334 2.41 -14.96 -10.71
C LEU A 334 2.21 -14.11 -9.45
N TYR A 335 2.59 -12.83 -9.49
CA TYR A 335 2.37 -11.87 -8.40
C TYR A 335 0.88 -11.69 -8.09
N SER A 336 0.05 -11.57 -9.13
CA SER A 336 -1.39 -11.33 -8.97
C SER A 336 -2.12 -12.41 -8.15
N ARG A 337 -1.52 -13.62 -8.00
CA ARG A 337 -2.08 -14.69 -7.15
C ARG A 337 -2.12 -14.29 -5.68
N ALA A 338 -1.15 -13.50 -5.23
CA ALA A 338 -1.09 -13.00 -3.87
C ALA A 338 -2.17 -11.94 -3.56
N GLN A 339 -2.71 -11.24 -4.56
CA GLN A 339 -3.73 -10.19 -4.35
C GLN A 339 -5.02 -10.71 -3.69
N SER A 340 -5.37 -11.97 -3.87
CA SER A 340 -6.51 -12.55 -3.16
C SER A 340 -6.24 -12.86 -1.68
N VAL A 341 -5.00 -12.69 -1.23
CA VAL A 341 -4.54 -13.00 0.14
C VAL A 341 -4.06 -11.75 0.88
N MET A 342 -3.16 -10.96 0.29
CA MET A 342 -2.57 -9.77 0.92
C MET A 342 -3.60 -8.63 1.10
N GLY A 343 -3.36 -7.72 2.03
CA GLY A 343 -4.27 -6.60 2.33
C GLY A 343 -5.64 -7.05 2.88
N GLY A 344 -5.72 -8.25 3.45
CA GLY A 344 -6.94 -8.96 3.84
C GLY A 344 -7.48 -9.84 2.71
N THR A 345 -7.65 -11.14 3.01
CA THR A 345 -8.10 -12.13 2.02
C THR A 345 -9.44 -11.78 1.39
N SER A 346 -9.69 -12.29 0.18
CA SER A 346 -10.99 -12.13 -0.48
C SER A 346 -12.16 -12.60 0.41
N GLN A 347 -11.94 -13.61 1.26
CA GLN A 347 -12.94 -14.11 2.22
C GLN A 347 -13.19 -13.08 3.33
N ILE A 348 -12.13 -12.48 3.89
CA ILE A 348 -12.27 -11.40 4.89
C ILE A 348 -13.00 -10.20 4.28
N GLN A 349 -12.67 -9.81 3.05
CA GLN A 349 -13.37 -8.71 2.37
C GLN A 349 -14.87 -9.02 2.19
N LYS A 350 -15.21 -10.25 1.77
CA LYS A 350 -16.61 -10.70 1.66
C LYS A 350 -17.33 -10.68 2.99
N ASN A 351 -16.68 -11.09 4.09
CA ASN A 351 -17.27 -11.03 5.43
C ASN A 351 -17.54 -9.59 5.87
N ILE A 352 -16.62 -8.66 5.60
CA ILE A 352 -16.81 -7.23 5.89
C ILE A 352 -17.99 -6.69 5.09
N ILE A 353 -18.07 -7.00 3.80
CA ILE A 353 -19.18 -6.59 2.92
C ILE A 353 -20.50 -7.15 3.45
N ALA A 354 -20.55 -8.46 3.74
CA ALA A 354 -21.75 -9.12 4.23
C ALA A 354 -22.24 -8.49 5.54
N SER A 355 -21.33 -8.33 6.52
CA SER A 355 -21.74 -7.87 7.86
C SER A 355 -21.96 -6.36 7.93
N ARG A 356 -21.11 -5.54 7.30
CA ARG A 356 -21.11 -4.08 7.50
C ARG A 356 -21.82 -3.29 6.40
N ILE A 357 -21.92 -3.83 5.19
CA ILE A 357 -22.61 -3.19 4.08
C ILE A 357 -24.01 -3.77 3.90
N LEU A 358 -24.12 -5.10 3.91
CA LEU A 358 -25.40 -5.78 3.65
C LEU A 358 -26.19 -6.09 4.94
N GLY A 359 -25.60 -5.90 6.13
CA GLY A 359 -26.26 -6.19 7.40
C GLY A 359 -26.57 -7.68 7.65
N LEU A 360 -25.88 -8.56 6.92
CA LEU A 360 -26.04 -10.01 7.11
C LEU A 360 -25.22 -10.47 8.33
N GLY A 361 -25.79 -11.33 9.17
CA GLY A 361 -25.05 -11.98 10.26
C GLY A 361 -23.99 -12.93 9.69
N VAL A 362 -22.75 -12.81 10.18
CA VAL A 362 -21.62 -13.69 9.80
C VAL A 362 -21.04 -14.32 11.06
#